data_d000b72428e42684509082b7fc3cad80
#
_entry.id   d000b72428e42684509082b7fc3cad80
#
_cell.length_a   1.000
_cell.length_b   1.000
_cell.length_c   1.000
_cell.angle_alpha   90.00
_cell.angle_beta   90.00
_cell.angle_gamma   90.00
#
_symmetry.space_group_name_H-M   'P 1'
#
loop_
_entity.id
_entity.type
_entity.pdbx_description
1 polymer ?
#
loop_
_entity_poly.entity_id
_entity_poly.type
_entity_poly.pdbx_seq_one_letter_code
_entity_poly.pdbx_strand_id
1 'polypeptide(L)'
;MRKNKLRIIPILILVITVISVIPAHATGIPRESIPDNTPQAAVDIAEGYIKDTLYKVQNGLGYADAKGETNRILFNAFLSNKTGGYSYGLLTIIANNAMFEYRDMYLRPNVYAEYEAQVKILLADLISAVENGTMTYKDAKKEAYTRVYKSVDPNYDPNDRFLVDFCYWDVISVDGAMFNRARKVLLDAEAKYQASQCQICQN
;
A
#
# COMPACT_ATOMS: atom_id res chain seq x y z
N MET A 1 -2.11 36.46 -62.90
CA MET A 1 -2.91 36.07 -61.77
C MET A 1 -2.43 34.69 -61.23
N ARG A 2 -1.62 34.64 -60.17
CA ARG A 2 -1.12 33.39 -59.53
C ARG A 2 -2.08 33.01 -58.42
N LYS A 3 -2.78 31.85 -58.57
CA LYS A 3 -3.64 31.27 -57.54
C LYS A 3 -2.77 30.54 -56.50
N ASN A 4 -2.63 31.14 -55.32
CA ASN A 4 -2.03 30.44 -54.15
C ASN A 4 -2.98 29.36 -53.67
N LYS A 5 -2.62 28.11 -53.87
CA LYS A 5 -3.29 26.96 -53.22
C LYS A 5 -2.77 26.86 -51.80
N LEU A 6 -3.57 27.24 -50.83
CA LEU A 6 -3.34 27.01 -49.42
C LEU A 6 -3.42 25.47 -49.21
N ARG A 7 -2.30 24.85 -48.89
CA ARG A 7 -2.27 23.43 -48.43
C ARG A 7 -2.62 23.43 -46.98
N ILE A 8 -3.83 23.01 -46.67
CA ILE A 8 -4.25 22.68 -45.30
C ILE A 8 -3.59 21.37 -44.93
N ILE A 9 -2.59 21.44 -44.05
CA ILE A 9 -2.00 20.25 -43.41
C ILE A 9 -2.94 19.84 -42.26
N PRO A 10 -3.56 18.68 -42.28
CA PRO A 10 -4.32 18.22 -41.13
C PRO A 10 -3.35 17.92 -40.00
N ILE A 11 -3.43 18.70 -38.93
CA ILE A 11 -2.75 18.42 -37.66
C ILE A 11 -3.46 17.20 -37.08
N LEU A 12 -2.83 16.05 -37.21
CA LEU A 12 -3.25 14.81 -36.53
C LEU A 12 -2.93 14.99 -35.06
N ILE A 13 -3.92 15.41 -34.26
CA ILE A 13 -3.82 15.43 -32.79
C ILE A 13 -3.82 13.97 -32.36
N LEU A 14 -2.62 13.44 -32.11
CA LEU A 14 -2.44 12.16 -31.46
C LEU A 14 -2.86 12.32 -29.99
N VAL A 15 -4.12 12.07 -29.68
CA VAL A 15 -4.59 11.91 -28.30
C VAL A 15 -4.01 10.60 -27.81
N ILE A 16 -2.84 10.67 -27.17
CA ILE A 16 -2.31 9.56 -26.38
C ILE A 16 -3.21 9.45 -25.17
N THR A 17 -4.29 8.68 -25.29
CA THR A 17 -4.97 8.10 -24.12
C THR A 17 -3.94 7.23 -23.43
N VAL A 18 -3.33 7.73 -22.36
CA VAL A 18 -2.64 6.90 -21.38
C VAL A 18 -3.74 6.06 -20.75
N ILE A 19 -4.05 4.94 -21.39
CA ILE A 19 -4.76 3.86 -20.73
C ILE A 19 -3.75 3.39 -19.69
N SER A 20 -3.90 3.90 -18.46
CA SER A 20 -3.31 3.24 -17.30
C SER A 20 -3.85 1.82 -17.37
N VAL A 21 -3.01 0.90 -17.81
CA VAL A 21 -3.26 -0.53 -17.70
C VAL A 21 -3.28 -0.79 -16.21
N ILE A 22 -4.45 -0.62 -15.60
CA ILE A 22 -4.72 -1.15 -14.27
C ILE A 22 -4.51 -2.66 -14.47
N PRO A 23 -3.52 -3.26 -13.80
CA PRO A 23 -3.32 -4.70 -13.93
C PRO A 23 -4.64 -5.35 -13.58
N ALA A 24 -5.20 -6.07 -14.55
CA ALA A 24 -6.42 -6.84 -14.37
C ALA A 24 -6.19 -7.76 -13.16
N HIS A 25 -7.00 -7.51 -12.11
CA HIS A 25 -7.16 -8.40 -10.96
C HIS A 25 -5.95 -8.64 -10.06
N ALA A 26 -5.37 -7.58 -9.45
CA ALA A 26 -4.72 -7.77 -8.16
C ALA A 26 -5.85 -7.95 -7.12
N THR A 27 -6.40 -9.18 -7.01
CA THR A 27 -7.45 -9.52 -6.04
C THR A 27 -6.85 -9.97 -4.71
N GLY A 28 -5.63 -9.55 -4.39
CA GLY A 28 -4.90 -9.93 -3.20
C GLY A 28 -4.81 -8.81 -2.17
N ILE A 29 -4.56 -9.19 -0.92
CA ILE A 29 -4.25 -8.24 0.14
C ILE A 29 -2.90 -7.56 -0.17
N PRO A 30 -2.83 -6.22 -0.26
CA PRO A 30 -1.58 -5.52 -0.53
C PRO A 30 -0.52 -5.83 0.54
N ARG A 31 0.70 -6.16 0.10
CA ARG A 31 1.78 -6.59 1.01
C ARG A 31 2.09 -5.55 2.09
N GLU A 32 2.04 -4.29 1.75
CA GLU A 32 2.26 -3.16 2.66
C GLU A 32 1.17 -3.01 3.74
N SER A 33 -0.01 -3.58 3.52
CA SER A 33 -1.09 -3.58 4.50
C SER A 33 -1.02 -4.72 5.52
N ILE A 34 -0.16 -5.73 5.27
CA ILE A 34 -0.02 -6.90 6.15
C ILE A 34 0.95 -6.56 7.29
N PRO A 35 0.55 -6.66 8.57
CA PRO A 35 1.47 -6.45 9.69
C PRO A 35 2.69 -7.37 9.63
N ASP A 36 3.85 -6.90 10.08
CA ASP A 36 5.06 -7.73 10.10
C ASP A 36 4.87 -8.97 10.96
N ASN A 37 5.55 -10.04 10.58
CA ASN A 37 5.47 -11.35 11.24
C ASN A 37 4.08 -12.00 11.23
N THR A 38 3.15 -11.51 10.39
CA THR A 38 1.85 -12.16 10.19
C THR A 38 2.07 -13.50 9.48
N PRO A 39 1.57 -14.63 10.02
CA PRO A 39 1.64 -15.91 9.33
C PRO A 39 0.89 -15.85 7.99
N GLN A 40 1.50 -16.37 6.91
CA GLN A 40 0.88 -16.37 5.59
C GLN A 40 -0.50 -17.04 5.60
N ALA A 41 -0.67 -18.13 6.34
CA ALA A 41 -1.96 -18.80 6.48
C ALA A 41 -3.06 -17.90 7.08
N ALA A 42 -2.72 -16.95 7.96
CA ALA A 42 -3.70 -15.99 8.47
C ALA A 42 -4.09 -14.96 7.38
N VAL A 43 -3.14 -14.56 6.53
CA VAL A 43 -3.40 -13.69 5.38
C VAL A 43 -4.32 -14.38 4.38
N ASP A 44 -4.03 -15.63 4.03
CA ASP A 44 -4.81 -16.43 3.08
C ASP A 44 -6.26 -16.62 3.56
N ILE A 45 -6.43 -16.87 4.87
CA ILE A 45 -7.76 -16.98 5.48
C ILE A 45 -8.50 -15.64 5.43
N ALA A 46 -7.84 -14.56 5.83
CA ALA A 46 -8.45 -13.22 5.76
C ALA A 46 -8.86 -12.88 4.32
N GLU A 47 -7.96 -13.08 3.36
CA GLU A 47 -8.19 -12.84 1.93
C GLU A 47 -9.40 -13.63 1.43
N GLY A 48 -9.50 -14.91 1.75
CA GLY A 48 -10.62 -15.76 1.36
C GLY A 48 -11.97 -15.21 1.81
N TYR A 49 -12.03 -14.57 2.99
CA TYR A 49 -13.27 -13.97 3.50
C TYR A 49 -13.57 -12.58 2.96
N ILE A 50 -12.56 -11.78 2.63
CA ILE A 50 -12.76 -10.38 2.28
C ILE A 50 -12.68 -10.09 0.77
N LYS A 51 -12.33 -11.08 -0.04
CA LYS A 51 -12.11 -10.94 -1.48
C LYS A 51 -13.26 -10.20 -2.19
N ASP A 52 -14.49 -10.58 -1.91
CA ASP A 52 -15.66 -9.95 -2.52
C ASP A 52 -15.84 -8.50 -2.05
N THR A 53 -15.51 -8.22 -0.79
CA THR A 53 -15.58 -6.86 -0.25
C THR A 53 -14.47 -5.99 -0.83
N LEU A 54 -13.24 -6.51 -1.01
CA LEU A 54 -12.16 -5.81 -1.73
C LEU A 54 -12.60 -5.43 -3.15
N TYR A 55 -13.20 -6.36 -3.87
CA TYR A 55 -13.76 -6.09 -5.19
C TYR A 55 -14.83 -4.98 -5.18
N LYS A 56 -15.71 -4.97 -4.18
CA LYS A 56 -16.71 -3.90 -4.01
C LYS A 56 -16.07 -2.55 -3.75
N VAL A 57 -15.00 -2.49 -2.92
CA VAL A 57 -14.25 -1.24 -2.69
C VAL A 57 -13.62 -0.73 -3.98
N GLN A 58 -13.01 -1.61 -4.76
CA GLN A 58 -12.46 -1.27 -6.07
C GLN A 58 -13.53 -0.66 -7.00
N ASN A 59 -14.79 -1.05 -6.85
CA ASN A 59 -15.93 -0.57 -7.63
C ASN A 59 -16.76 0.51 -6.91
N GLY A 60 -16.24 1.15 -5.89
CA GLY A 60 -16.85 2.34 -5.29
C GLY A 60 -17.48 2.17 -3.91
N LEU A 61 -17.42 0.97 -3.30
CA LEU A 61 -17.92 0.81 -1.92
C LEU A 61 -17.05 1.62 -0.95
N GLY A 62 -17.68 2.49 -0.17
CA GLY A 62 -17.00 3.33 0.82
C GLY A 62 -16.32 2.51 1.92
N TYR A 63 -15.22 3.04 2.46
CA TYR A 63 -14.41 2.36 3.48
C TYR A 63 -15.21 1.96 4.73
N ALA A 64 -16.09 2.84 5.23
CA ALA A 64 -16.87 2.56 6.44
C ALA A 64 -17.79 1.33 6.25
N ASP A 65 -18.48 1.26 5.11
CA ASP A 65 -19.37 0.16 4.77
C ASP A 65 -18.58 -1.14 4.54
N ALA A 66 -17.47 -1.05 3.81
CA ALA A 66 -16.57 -2.19 3.58
C ALA A 66 -16.01 -2.75 4.88
N LYS A 67 -15.58 -1.89 5.80
CA LYS A 67 -15.11 -2.27 7.13
C LYS A 67 -16.21 -2.95 7.94
N GLY A 68 -17.42 -2.40 7.93
CA GLY A 68 -18.58 -2.98 8.61
C GLY A 68 -18.93 -4.38 8.07
N GLU A 69 -18.99 -4.52 6.74
CA GLU A 69 -19.24 -5.81 6.09
C GLU A 69 -18.17 -6.85 6.44
N THR A 70 -16.91 -6.47 6.31
CA THR A 70 -15.75 -7.33 6.59
C THR A 70 -15.73 -7.80 8.03
N ASN A 71 -15.91 -6.90 8.99
CA ASN A 71 -15.93 -7.23 10.41
C ASN A 71 -17.06 -8.22 10.72
N ARG A 72 -18.23 -8.06 10.13
CA ARG A 72 -19.36 -8.98 10.29
C ARG A 72 -19.05 -10.37 9.72
N ILE A 73 -18.44 -10.44 8.54
CA ILE A 73 -18.05 -11.71 7.90
C ILE A 73 -17.04 -12.46 8.78
N LEU A 74 -15.98 -11.78 9.22
CA LEU A 74 -14.93 -12.39 10.04
C LEU A 74 -15.44 -12.78 11.42
N PHE A 75 -16.34 -12.01 12.03
CA PHE A 75 -16.96 -12.35 13.30
C PHE A 75 -17.80 -13.65 13.19
N ASN A 76 -18.61 -13.77 12.15
CA ASN A 76 -19.38 -15.00 11.89
C ASN A 76 -18.47 -16.22 11.63
N ALA A 77 -17.37 -16.02 10.91
CA ALA A 77 -16.38 -17.08 10.68
C ALA A 77 -15.72 -17.52 11.99
N PHE A 78 -15.38 -16.56 12.84
CA PHE A 78 -14.80 -16.82 14.18
C PHE A 78 -15.78 -17.61 15.06
N LEU A 79 -17.04 -17.17 15.18
CA LEU A 79 -18.07 -17.86 15.95
C LEU A 79 -18.34 -19.29 15.44
N SER A 80 -18.18 -19.50 14.14
CA SER A 80 -18.35 -20.83 13.49
C SER A 80 -17.09 -21.68 13.52
N ASN A 81 -16.04 -21.26 14.23
CA ASN A 81 -14.74 -21.93 14.32
C ASN A 81 -14.08 -22.19 12.95
N LYS A 82 -14.25 -21.26 12.00
CA LYS A 82 -13.75 -21.37 10.62
C LYS A 82 -12.54 -20.46 10.33
N THR A 83 -11.86 -20.00 11.38
CA THR A 83 -10.70 -19.08 11.26
C THR A 83 -9.36 -19.80 11.32
N GLY A 84 -9.32 -21.13 11.20
CA GLY A 84 -8.08 -21.90 11.24
C GLY A 84 -7.28 -21.75 12.53
N GLY A 85 -7.95 -21.39 13.64
CA GLY A 85 -7.31 -21.16 14.95
C GLY A 85 -6.78 -19.73 15.15
N TYR A 86 -6.86 -18.86 14.15
CA TYR A 86 -6.45 -17.45 14.30
C TYR A 86 -7.51 -16.62 15.00
N SER A 87 -7.05 -15.65 15.79
CA SER A 87 -7.95 -14.76 16.53
C SER A 87 -8.73 -13.84 15.58
N TYR A 88 -9.95 -13.49 15.97
CA TYR A 88 -10.75 -12.49 15.26
C TYR A 88 -10.00 -11.16 15.12
N GLY A 89 -9.30 -10.72 16.18
CA GLY A 89 -8.53 -9.46 16.17
C GLY A 89 -7.45 -9.43 15.09
N LEU A 90 -6.66 -10.51 14.94
CA LEU A 90 -5.62 -10.58 13.90
C LEU A 90 -6.23 -10.48 12.50
N LEU A 91 -7.26 -11.29 12.21
CA LEU A 91 -7.89 -11.28 10.90
C LEU A 91 -8.54 -9.94 10.58
N THR A 92 -9.13 -9.29 11.59
CA THR A 92 -9.75 -7.96 11.45
C THR A 92 -8.70 -6.88 11.15
N ILE A 93 -7.52 -6.92 11.79
CA ILE A 93 -6.43 -5.97 11.49
C ILE A 93 -5.98 -6.14 10.04
N ILE A 94 -5.70 -7.35 9.60
CA ILE A 94 -5.30 -7.63 8.21
C ILE A 94 -6.36 -7.08 7.24
N ALA A 95 -7.61 -7.40 7.48
CA ALA A 95 -8.73 -7.01 6.62
C ALA A 95 -8.95 -5.49 6.57
N ASN A 96 -8.96 -4.82 7.71
CA ASN A 96 -9.18 -3.38 7.78
C ASN A 96 -8.04 -2.61 7.10
N ASN A 97 -6.79 -3.06 7.27
CA ASN A 97 -5.65 -2.47 6.58
C ASN A 97 -5.76 -2.64 5.06
N ALA A 98 -6.17 -3.83 4.60
CA ALA A 98 -6.39 -4.08 3.18
C ALA A 98 -7.51 -3.20 2.59
N MET A 99 -8.64 -3.05 3.30
CA MET A 99 -9.74 -2.16 2.88
C MET A 99 -9.30 -0.70 2.80
N PHE A 100 -8.46 -0.27 3.74
CA PHE A 100 -7.91 1.08 3.75
C PHE A 100 -7.01 1.32 2.52
N GLU A 101 -6.11 0.37 2.21
CA GLU A 101 -5.27 0.45 1.02
C GLU A 101 -6.08 0.48 -0.27
N TYR A 102 -7.06 -0.41 -0.41
CA TYR A 102 -7.95 -0.41 -1.57
C TYR A 102 -8.71 0.89 -1.74
N ARG A 103 -9.21 1.49 -0.65
CA ARG A 103 -9.81 2.82 -0.71
C ARG A 103 -8.85 3.85 -1.32
N ASP A 104 -7.62 3.90 -0.83
CA ASP A 104 -6.67 4.90 -1.29
C ASP A 104 -6.23 4.62 -2.73
N MET A 105 -5.98 3.36 -3.10
CA MET A 105 -5.61 2.98 -4.46
C MET A 105 -6.70 3.26 -5.50
N TYR A 106 -7.96 2.99 -5.19
CA TYR A 106 -9.04 3.00 -6.17
C TYR A 106 -10.00 4.18 -6.05
N LEU A 107 -10.26 4.67 -4.83
CA LEU A 107 -11.18 5.78 -4.61
C LEU A 107 -10.47 7.12 -4.42
N ARG A 108 -9.17 7.10 -4.11
CA ARG A 108 -8.35 8.31 -3.88
C ARG A 108 -6.97 8.22 -4.56
N PRO A 109 -6.88 7.83 -5.84
CA PRO A 109 -5.62 7.52 -6.50
C PRO A 109 -4.65 8.72 -6.54
N ASN A 110 -5.15 9.95 -6.62
CA ASN A 110 -4.32 11.16 -6.59
C ASN A 110 -3.64 11.33 -5.23
N VAL A 111 -4.38 11.13 -4.13
CA VAL A 111 -3.85 11.21 -2.76
C VAL A 111 -2.84 10.08 -2.52
N TYR A 112 -3.14 8.89 -3.02
CA TYR A 112 -2.22 7.75 -2.97
C TYR A 112 -0.89 8.07 -3.65
N ALA A 113 -0.93 8.59 -4.88
CA ALA A 113 0.25 8.94 -5.64
C ALA A 113 1.04 10.11 -5.01
N GLU A 114 0.34 11.11 -4.47
CA GLU A 114 0.96 12.24 -3.77
C GLU A 114 1.76 11.78 -2.55
N TYR A 115 1.17 10.95 -1.70
CA TYR A 115 1.86 10.43 -0.51
C TYR A 115 3.02 9.51 -0.89
N GLU A 116 2.90 8.70 -1.93
CA GLU A 116 4.01 7.90 -2.42
C GLU A 116 5.18 8.77 -2.91
N ALA A 117 4.89 9.86 -3.62
CA ALA A 117 5.91 10.80 -4.08
C ALA A 117 6.61 11.51 -2.90
N GLN A 118 5.86 12.00 -1.93
CA GLN A 118 6.40 12.63 -0.72
C GLN A 118 7.31 11.67 0.06
N VAL A 119 6.87 10.43 0.25
CA VAL A 119 7.64 9.41 0.96
C VAL A 119 8.91 9.03 0.21
N LYS A 120 8.87 8.92 -1.12
CA LYS A 120 10.07 8.66 -1.93
C LYS A 120 11.13 9.75 -1.77
N ILE A 121 10.72 11.01 -1.68
CA ILE A 121 11.64 12.12 -1.42
C ILE A 121 12.20 12.04 0.01
N LEU A 122 11.33 11.82 1.00
CA LEU A 122 11.68 11.77 2.42
C LEU A 122 12.65 10.62 2.75
N LEU A 123 12.56 9.50 2.05
CA LEU A 123 13.27 8.26 2.34
C LEU A 123 14.28 7.86 1.24
N ALA A 124 14.66 8.77 0.36
CA ALA A 124 15.49 8.46 -0.81
C ALA A 124 16.81 7.73 -0.47
N ASP A 125 17.47 8.17 0.60
CA ASP A 125 18.69 7.54 1.11
C ASP A 125 18.46 6.14 1.69
N LEU A 126 17.37 5.93 2.42
CA LEU A 126 17.00 4.62 2.97
C LEU A 126 16.62 3.64 1.87
N ILE A 127 15.85 4.09 0.88
CA ILE A 127 15.50 3.29 -0.30
C ILE A 127 16.76 2.83 -1.01
N SER A 128 17.71 3.76 -1.28
CA SER A 128 18.97 3.43 -1.90
C SER A 128 19.82 2.46 -1.05
N ALA A 129 19.85 2.65 0.27
CA ALA A 129 20.59 1.77 1.17
C ALA A 129 20.03 0.34 1.16
N VAL A 130 18.72 0.18 1.10
CA VAL A 130 18.07 -1.14 1.00
C VAL A 130 18.31 -1.75 -0.39
N GLU A 131 18.15 -1.01 -1.47
CA GLU A 131 18.40 -1.47 -2.84
C GLU A 131 19.85 -1.96 -3.05
N ASN A 132 20.81 -1.34 -2.36
CA ASN A 132 22.23 -1.71 -2.43
C ASN A 132 22.65 -2.76 -1.37
N GLY A 133 21.74 -3.18 -0.49
CA GLY A 133 22.01 -4.15 0.57
C GLY A 133 22.88 -3.63 1.70
N THR A 134 23.10 -2.31 1.82
CA THR A 134 23.87 -1.69 2.91
C THR A 134 23.04 -1.49 4.17
N MET A 135 21.71 -1.61 4.08
CA MET A 135 20.76 -1.57 5.19
C MET A 135 19.68 -2.63 4.99
N THR A 136 19.25 -3.27 6.08
CA THR A 136 18.13 -4.22 6.01
C THR A 136 16.80 -3.47 5.92
N TYR A 137 15.77 -4.08 5.30
CA TYR A 137 14.40 -3.55 5.32
C TYR A 137 13.93 -3.22 6.74
N LYS A 138 14.22 -4.10 7.71
CA LYS A 138 13.80 -3.92 9.11
C LYS A 138 14.38 -2.65 9.73
N ASP A 139 15.66 -2.38 9.51
CA ASP A 139 16.32 -1.20 10.06
C ASP A 139 15.85 0.07 9.34
N ALA A 140 15.78 0.02 8.02
CA ALA A 140 15.28 1.11 7.20
C ALA A 140 13.82 1.48 7.59
N LYS A 141 12.96 0.48 7.84
CA LYS A 141 11.58 0.70 8.27
C LYS A 141 11.50 1.43 9.61
N LYS A 142 12.35 1.06 10.58
CA LYS A 142 12.40 1.73 11.89
C LYS A 142 12.74 3.21 11.74
N GLU A 143 13.75 3.51 10.94
CA GLU A 143 14.17 4.88 10.66
C GLU A 143 13.10 5.66 9.85
N ALA A 144 12.50 5.01 8.85
CA ALA A 144 11.46 5.59 8.03
C ALA A 144 10.25 6.03 8.86
N TYR A 145 9.85 5.23 9.84
CA TYR A 145 8.74 5.59 10.74
C TYR A 145 9.04 6.85 11.52
N THR A 146 10.25 6.98 12.08
CA THR A 146 10.68 8.19 12.78
C THR A 146 10.61 9.42 11.86
N ARG A 147 11.06 9.30 10.62
CA ARG A 147 11.04 10.41 9.64
C ARG A 147 9.63 10.79 9.21
N VAL A 148 8.78 9.80 8.96
CA VAL A 148 7.36 10.04 8.62
C VAL A 148 6.67 10.76 9.77
N TYR A 149 6.83 10.29 11.02
CA TYR A 149 6.26 10.98 12.17
C TYR A 149 6.72 12.42 12.29
N LYS A 150 8.03 12.65 12.23
CA LYS A 150 8.59 14.01 12.31
C LYS A 150 8.14 14.92 11.16
N SER A 151 7.79 14.36 10.01
CA SER A 151 7.27 15.15 8.90
C SER A 151 5.84 15.63 9.14
N VAL A 152 5.06 14.89 9.94
CA VAL A 152 3.68 15.24 10.31
C VAL A 152 3.61 15.96 11.65
N ASP A 153 4.37 15.50 12.64
CA ASP A 153 4.53 16.16 13.93
C ASP A 153 6.01 16.43 14.22
N PRO A 154 6.49 17.68 14.02
CA PRO A 154 7.88 18.05 14.29
C PRO A 154 8.34 17.83 15.75
N ASN A 155 7.40 17.75 16.70
CA ASN A 155 7.68 17.52 18.12
C ASN A 155 7.69 16.03 18.50
N TYR A 156 7.52 15.13 17.52
CA TYR A 156 7.53 13.69 17.77
C TYR A 156 8.82 13.24 18.46
N ASP A 157 8.70 12.57 19.62
CA ASP A 157 9.79 11.90 20.30
C ASP A 157 9.65 10.37 20.17
N PRO A 158 10.58 9.69 19.48
CA PRO A 158 10.54 8.24 19.32
C PRO A 158 10.70 7.48 20.65
N ASN A 159 11.12 8.14 21.73
CA ASN A 159 11.22 7.56 23.07
C ASN A 159 9.92 7.65 23.87
N ASP A 160 8.94 8.40 23.39
CA ASP A 160 7.61 8.43 23.98
C ASP A 160 6.84 7.15 23.58
N ARG A 161 6.86 6.16 24.49
CA ARG A 161 6.24 4.86 24.29
C ARG A 161 4.74 4.93 24.00
N PHE A 162 4.08 5.95 24.51
CA PHE A 162 2.64 6.13 24.29
C PHE A 162 2.32 6.39 22.81
N LEU A 163 3.14 7.17 22.14
CA LEU A 163 2.98 7.43 20.70
C LEU A 163 3.35 6.21 19.85
N VAL A 164 4.41 5.48 20.21
CA VAL A 164 4.86 4.29 19.46
C VAL A 164 3.83 3.15 19.50
N ASP A 165 3.18 2.92 20.62
CA ASP A 165 2.15 1.87 20.77
C ASP A 165 0.80 2.27 20.15
N PHE A 166 0.48 3.55 20.12
CA PHE A 166 -0.80 4.06 19.58
C PHE A 166 -0.85 4.03 18.05
N CYS A 167 0.28 4.10 17.38
CA CYS A 167 0.37 4.12 15.92
C CYS A 167 -0.10 2.84 15.23
N TYR A 168 -0.24 1.75 15.95
CA TYR A 168 -0.84 0.52 15.42
C TYR A 168 -2.33 0.66 15.08
N TRP A 169 -3.00 1.70 15.59
CA TRP A 169 -4.46 1.86 15.49
C TRP A 169 -4.90 3.00 14.57
N ASP A 170 -3.99 3.89 14.20
CA ASP A 170 -4.34 5.11 13.47
C ASP A 170 -4.04 5.04 11.98
N VAL A 171 -4.30 3.89 11.37
CA VAL A 171 -4.24 3.68 9.91
C VAL A 171 -5.21 4.61 9.15
N ILE A 172 -6.11 5.30 9.87
CA ILE A 172 -7.13 6.19 9.29
C ILE A 172 -6.60 7.62 9.12
N SER A 173 -5.50 7.96 9.79
CA SER A 173 -4.87 9.28 9.73
C SER A 173 -3.98 9.45 8.48
N VAL A 174 -3.59 10.68 8.23
CA VAL A 174 -2.58 11.02 7.19
C VAL A 174 -1.31 10.21 7.41
N ASP A 175 -0.92 10.03 8.66
CA ASP A 175 0.25 9.28 9.10
C ASP A 175 0.17 7.82 8.68
N GLY A 176 -0.96 7.16 8.90
CA GLY A 176 -1.18 5.78 8.50
C GLY A 176 -1.03 5.56 7.00
N ALA A 177 -1.56 6.46 6.17
CA ALA A 177 -1.39 6.42 4.73
C ALA A 177 0.09 6.59 4.32
N MET A 178 0.81 7.53 4.93
CA MET A 178 2.24 7.74 4.68
C MET A 178 3.08 6.56 5.14
N PHE A 179 2.74 5.91 6.27
CA PHE A 179 3.42 4.70 6.73
C PHE A 179 3.26 3.54 5.75
N ASN A 180 2.06 3.31 5.25
CA ASN A 180 1.85 2.26 4.26
C ASN A 180 2.64 2.55 2.98
N ARG A 181 2.72 3.83 2.55
CA ARG A 181 3.60 4.22 1.42
C ARG A 181 5.07 4.00 1.73
N ALA A 182 5.53 4.34 2.95
CA ALA A 182 6.90 4.08 3.38
C ALA A 182 7.23 2.59 3.37
N ARG A 183 6.33 1.75 3.89
CA ARG A 183 6.49 0.30 3.83
C ARG A 183 6.55 -0.20 2.39
N LYS A 184 5.64 0.26 1.53
CA LYS A 184 5.60 -0.13 0.12
C LYS A 184 6.95 0.14 -0.56
N VAL A 185 7.43 1.38 -0.51
CA VAL A 185 8.68 1.75 -1.22
C VAL A 185 9.91 0.99 -0.69
N LEU A 186 9.95 0.69 0.62
CA LEU A 186 11.04 -0.10 1.20
C LEU A 186 10.94 -1.59 0.85
N LEU A 187 9.72 -2.16 0.77
CA LEU A 187 9.50 -3.53 0.31
C LEU A 187 9.85 -3.68 -1.17
N ASP A 188 9.53 -2.68 -1.98
CA ASP A 188 9.91 -2.64 -3.40
C ASP A 188 11.44 -2.58 -3.56
N ALA A 189 12.12 -1.80 -2.71
CA ALA A 189 13.58 -1.71 -2.65
C ALA A 189 14.23 -3.05 -2.26
N GLU A 190 13.70 -3.72 -1.22
CA GLU A 190 14.16 -5.04 -0.80
C GLU A 190 13.97 -6.08 -1.91
N ALA A 191 12.83 -6.07 -2.60
CA ALA A 191 12.57 -6.98 -3.71
C ALA A 191 13.57 -6.78 -4.87
N LYS A 192 13.94 -5.54 -5.18
CA LYS A 192 14.99 -5.23 -6.19
C LYS A 192 16.35 -5.77 -5.76
N TYR A 193 16.74 -5.58 -4.50
CA TYR A 193 17.97 -6.14 -3.98
C TYR A 193 18.01 -7.65 -4.10
N GLN A 194 16.94 -8.34 -3.66
CA GLN A 194 16.84 -9.80 -3.77
C GLN A 194 16.92 -10.29 -5.21
N ALA A 195 16.25 -9.61 -6.14
CA ALA A 195 16.32 -9.95 -7.56
C ALA A 195 17.73 -9.81 -8.13
N SER A 196 18.49 -8.76 -7.71
CA SER A 196 19.88 -8.57 -8.13
C SER A 196 20.80 -9.70 -7.64
N GLN A 197 20.61 -10.19 -6.42
CA GLN A 197 21.38 -11.30 -5.87
C GLN A 197 21.13 -12.62 -6.61
N CYS A 198 19.87 -12.88 -7.00
CA CYS A 198 19.53 -14.08 -7.80
C CYS A 198 20.19 -14.08 -9.17
N GLN A 199 20.37 -12.93 -9.81
CA GLN A 199 21.04 -12.84 -11.12
C GLN A 199 22.55 -13.09 -11.02
N ILE A 200 23.20 -12.69 -9.92
CA ILE A 200 24.64 -12.93 -9.70
C ILE A 200 24.92 -14.42 -9.49
N CYS A 201 24.00 -15.18 -8.89
CA CYS A 201 24.18 -16.61 -8.64
C CYS A 201 23.95 -17.49 -9.90
N GLN A 202 23.43 -16.94 -10.99
CA GLN A 202 23.16 -17.66 -12.24
C GLN A 202 24.23 -17.47 -13.32
N ASN A 203 25.19 -16.59 -13.10
CA ASN A 203 26.36 -16.35 -13.96
C ASN A 203 27.64 -16.93 -13.33
#